data_015d935f1402b13a72ab4561f5d6d11f
#
_entry.id   015d935f1402b13a72ab4561f5d6d11f
#
_cell.length_a   1.000
_cell.length_b   1.000
_cell.length_c   1.000
_cell.angle_alpha   90.00
_cell.angle_beta   90.00
_cell.angle_gamma   90.00
#
_symmetry.space_group_name_H-M   'P 1'
#
loop_
_entity.id
_entity.type
_entity.pdbx_description
1 polymer ?
#
loop_
_entity_poly.entity_id
_entity_poly.type
_entity_poly.pdbx_seq_one_letter_code
_entity_poly.pdbx_strand_id
1 'polypeptide(L)'
;MKYVLGAKCVKCGREYPAAPGLTTCACGGILDIVYDYAAIRRHFSPKSLADCRDYSMWRYRPLLPVEEESAPPPLRVGWSPLYKADRLARALGLDTLYLKDDGQNPTSSLKDRASALAVVKAREAGADTIACSSTGNAASSLAGNAAAAGLSTYIFVPSRAPRGKVAQLRIFGATVISVEGSYEDTFELSRAAIDRWGWYNRNAAINPYLSEGKKTVTLEILEQLGWQAPDYIALSVGDGCTIAGAWKGLKDLYAAGFIDRLPRLISVQAEGCCPLNRAIETGKPWEPMAENTLADSIAVGVPRNPDKALCAMRESDGVAVNVSDGEILEAMRLLGRTQGVFGEPAGAAGTAGVKKAVELGLIPAGSTVVSIVTGNGLKDVQSGIQAAGEPMRVSPDMDALLAAFAAQDIRP
;
A
#
# COMPACT_ATOMS: atom_id res chain seq x y z
N MET A 1 -21.10 10.81 9.26
CA MET A 1 -20.34 10.80 7.96
C MET A 1 -21.00 11.78 6.98
N LYS A 2 -20.62 13.05 7.06
CA LYS A 2 -21.31 14.21 6.45
C LYS A 2 -21.56 14.12 4.95
N TYR A 3 -20.58 13.61 4.19
CA TYR A 3 -20.63 13.58 2.73
C TYR A 3 -20.80 12.17 2.16
N VAL A 4 -21.02 11.17 2.99
CA VAL A 4 -21.19 9.78 2.56
C VAL A 4 -22.68 9.52 2.30
N LEU A 5 -23.01 9.11 1.08
CA LEU A 5 -24.36 8.74 0.68
C LEU A 5 -24.70 7.28 1.02
N GLY A 6 -23.68 6.42 1.03
CA GLY A 6 -23.85 5.00 1.29
C GLY A 6 -22.68 4.18 0.78
N ALA A 7 -22.93 2.90 0.52
CA ALA A 7 -21.99 1.99 -0.11
C ALA A 7 -22.67 1.21 -1.23
N LYS A 8 -21.92 0.87 -2.29
CA LYS A 8 -22.43 0.16 -3.46
C LYS A 8 -21.57 -1.06 -3.77
N CYS A 9 -22.21 -2.19 -4.02
CA CYS A 9 -21.52 -3.40 -4.42
C CYS A 9 -20.97 -3.28 -5.83
N VAL A 10 -19.67 -3.54 -6.01
CA VAL A 10 -19.02 -3.47 -7.33
C VAL A 10 -19.43 -4.60 -8.25
N LYS A 11 -19.94 -5.72 -7.71
CA LYS A 11 -20.34 -6.90 -8.48
C LYS A 11 -21.79 -6.85 -8.94
N CYS A 12 -22.74 -6.56 -8.03
CA CYS A 12 -24.18 -6.63 -8.35
C CYS A 12 -24.89 -5.27 -8.29
N GLY A 13 -24.19 -4.19 -7.95
CA GLY A 13 -24.75 -2.84 -7.90
C GLY A 13 -25.66 -2.54 -6.70
N ARG A 14 -25.91 -3.51 -5.79
CA ARG A 14 -26.77 -3.30 -4.60
C ARG A 14 -26.19 -2.20 -3.73
N GLU A 15 -27.08 -1.33 -3.26
CA GLU A 15 -26.74 -0.22 -2.38
C GLU A 15 -27.06 -0.53 -0.92
N TYR A 16 -26.26 0.04 -0.02
CA TYR A 16 -26.36 -0.11 1.42
C TYR A 16 -26.22 1.24 2.10
N PRO A 17 -26.93 1.47 3.22
CA PRO A 17 -26.60 2.57 4.11
C PRO A 17 -25.15 2.44 4.60
N ALA A 18 -24.46 3.56 4.74
CA ALA A 18 -23.13 3.54 5.34
C ALA A 18 -23.27 3.28 6.86
N ALA A 19 -22.60 2.23 7.34
CA ALA A 19 -22.57 1.88 8.76
C ALA A 19 -21.14 1.46 9.15
N PRO A 20 -20.67 1.77 10.38
CA PRO A 20 -19.29 1.48 10.79
C PRO A 20 -18.89 0.01 10.65
N GLY A 21 -19.79 -0.94 10.94
CA GLY A 21 -19.57 -2.38 10.84
C GLY A 21 -19.82 -2.99 9.46
N LEU A 22 -19.95 -2.17 8.40
CA LEU A 22 -20.23 -2.65 7.06
C LEU A 22 -19.08 -3.51 6.53
N THR A 23 -19.41 -4.66 5.94
CA THR A 23 -18.47 -5.61 5.35
C THR A 23 -18.80 -5.86 3.87
N THR A 24 -18.89 -7.11 3.43
CA THR A 24 -19.21 -7.49 2.05
C THR A 24 -20.71 -7.43 1.75
N CYS A 25 -21.06 -7.37 0.46
CA CYS A 25 -22.41 -7.53 -0.02
C CYS A 25 -22.94 -8.96 0.24
N ALA A 26 -24.26 -9.12 0.33
CA ALA A 26 -24.91 -10.43 0.42
C ALA A 26 -24.58 -11.37 -0.77
N CYS A 27 -24.14 -10.85 -1.92
CA CYS A 27 -23.65 -11.64 -3.04
C CYS A 27 -22.15 -12.02 -2.93
N GLY A 28 -21.50 -11.71 -1.80
CA GLY A 28 -20.07 -11.88 -1.58
C GLY A 28 -19.19 -10.79 -2.27
N GLY A 29 -19.77 -9.83 -2.97
CA GLY A 29 -19.04 -8.76 -3.64
C GLY A 29 -18.52 -7.69 -2.68
N ILE A 30 -17.44 -7.02 -3.07
CA ILE A 30 -16.82 -5.93 -2.33
C ILE A 30 -17.65 -4.67 -2.46
N LEU A 31 -17.67 -3.84 -1.43
CA LEU A 31 -18.38 -2.57 -1.42
C LEU A 31 -17.44 -1.39 -1.71
N ASP A 32 -17.95 -0.38 -2.40
CA ASP A 32 -17.36 0.95 -2.56
C ASP A 32 -18.19 1.99 -1.80
N ILE A 33 -17.51 2.94 -1.15
CA ILE A 33 -18.17 4.06 -0.49
C ILE A 33 -18.53 5.12 -1.53
N VAL A 34 -19.76 5.60 -1.46
CA VAL A 34 -20.33 6.59 -2.38
C VAL A 34 -20.44 7.94 -1.66
N TYR A 35 -19.97 9.00 -2.31
CA TYR A 35 -19.93 10.35 -1.77
C TYR A 35 -20.82 11.33 -2.53
N ASP A 36 -21.31 12.35 -1.82
CA ASP A 36 -21.93 13.54 -2.41
C ASP A 36 -20.82 14.53 -2.86
N TYR A 37 -20.28 14.31 -4.06
CA TYR A 37 -19.25 15.19 -4.60
C TYR A 37 -19.74 16.61 -4.87
N ALA A 38 -21.05 16.80 -5.09
CA ALA A 38 -21.60 18.15 -5.26
C ALA A 38 -21.54 18.93 -3.94
N ALA A 39 -21.85 18.28 -2.82
CA ALA A 39 -21.68 18.89 -1.50
C ALA A 39 -20.19 19.10 -1.14
N ILE A 40 -19.33 18.13 -1.46
CA ILE A 40 -17.88 18.25 -1.22
C ILE A 40 -17.32 19.47 -1.96
N ARG A 41 -17.59 19.64 -3.26
CA ARG A 41 -17.12 20.77 -4.08
C ARG A 41 -17.45 22.15 -3.49
N ARG A 42 -18.57 22.28 -2.80
CA ARG A 42 -18.99 23.57 -2.20
C ARG A 42 -18.17 23.96 -0.98
N HIS A 43 -17.58 22.99 -0.27
CA HIS A 43 -16.97 23.21 1.05
C HIS A 43 -15.52 22.77 1.16
N PHE A 44 -15.02 22.02 0.19
CA PHE A 44 -13.68 21.46 0.20
C PHE A 44 -13.01 21.65 -1.16
N SER A 45 -11.86 22.32 -1.17
CA SER A 45 -11.16 22.75 -2.38
C SER A 45 -9.66 22.86 -2.12
N PRO A 46 -8.82 22.98 -3.16
CA PRO A 46 -7.40 23.29 -3.01
C PRO A 46 -7.11 24.46 -2.07
N LYS A 47 -7.93 25.52 -2.15
CA LYS A 47 -7.78 26.71 -1.30
C LYS A 47 -8.01 26.38 0.19
N SER A 48 -9.02 25.56 0.52
CA SER A 48 -9.28 25.17 1.92
C SER A 48 -8.17 24.31 2.52
N LEU A 49 -7.43 23.56 1.68
CA LEU A 49 -6.29 22.76 2.09
C LEU A 49 -5.01 23.57 2.25
N ALA A 50 -4.85 24.69 1.51
CA ALA A 50 -3.68 25.55 1.62
C ALA A 50 -3.47 26.09 3.04
N ASP A 51 -4.56 26.37 3.76
CA ASP A 51 -4.53 26.88 5.13
C ASP A 51 -4.54 25.75 6.21
N CYS A 52 -4.70 24.49 5.78
CA CYS A 52 -4.76 23.33 6.67
C CYS A 52 -3.38 22.99 7.22
N ARG A 53 -3.23 23.04 8.55
CA ARG A 53 -1.98 22.70 9.25
C ARG A 53 -1.91 21.25 9.74
N ASP A 54 -2.92 20.45 9.46
CA ASP A 54 -2.86 19.00 9.69
C ASP A 54 -2.07 18.33 8.56
N TYR A 55 -0.83 17.96 8.83
CA TYR A 55 0.05 17.24 7.92
C TYR A 55 -0.06 15.72 8.15
N SER A 56 -1.28 15.18 7.99
CA SER A 56 -1.61 13.77 8.05
C SER A 56 -2.70 13.43 7.02
N MET A 57 -3.06 12.15 6.90
CA MET A 57 -4.17 11.73 6.03
C MET A 57 -5.52 12.34 6.44
N TRP A 58 -5.66 12.80 7.67
CA TRP A 58 -6.91 13.32 8.21
C TRP A 58 -7.28 14.70 7.69
N ARG A 59 -6.34 15.42 7.04
CA ARG A 59 -6.62 16.67 6.33
C ARG A 59 -7.68 16.49 5.20
N TYR A 60 -7.82 15.26 4.69
CA TYR A 60 -8.80 14.90 3.67
C TYR A 60 -10.11 14.38 4.27
N ARG A 61 -10.43 14.71 5.50
CA ARG A 61 -11.62 14.25 6.22
C ARG A 61 -12.92 14.36 5.41
N PRO A 62 -13.19 15.42 4.60
CA PRO A 62 -14.37 15.48 3.74
C PRO A 62 -14.46 14.36 2.69
N LEU A 63 -13.34 13.75 2.33
CA LEU A 63 -13.24 12.59 1.44
C LEU A 63 -13.03 11.27 2.21
N LEU A 64 -13.24 11.24 3.53
CA LEU A 64 -13.11 10.04 4.35
C LEU A 64 -14.46 9.68 5.01
N PRO A 65 -14.76 8.36 5.13
CA PRO A 65 -16.03 7.92 5.70
C PRO A 65 -15.98 7.86 7.23
N VAL A 66 -15.71 9.00 7.87
CA VAL A 66 -15.63 9.14 9.33
C VAL A 66 -16.63 10.17 9.84
N GLU A 67 -17.10 10.01 11.08
CA GLU A 67 -17.92 11.03 11.74
C GLU A 67 -17.09 12.28 12.07
N GLU A 68 -17.75 13.46 12.11
CA GLU A 68 -17.03 14.73 12.33
C GLU A 68 -16.31 14.76 13.69
N GLU A 69 -16.88 14.14 14.71
CA GLU A 69 -16.37 14.10 16.07
C GLU A 69 -15.36 12.97 16.32
N SER A 70 -15.18 12.06 15.36
CA SER A 70 -14.28 10.92 15.53
C SER A 70 -12.83 11.38 15.66
N ALA A 71 -12.20 11.06 16.79
CA ALA A 71 -10.79 11.35 16.99
C ALA A 71 -9.91 10.30 16.29
N PRO A 72 -8.93 10.71 15.46
CA PRO A 72 -7.96 9.79 14.91
C PRO A 72 -7.04 9.20 15.98
N PRO A 73 -6.38 8.04 15.73
CA PRO A 73 -5.27 7.61 16.56
C PRO A 73 -4.19 8.69 16.66
N PRO A 74 -3.50 8.82 17.82
CA PRO A 74 -2.48 9.86 18.01
C PRO A 74 -1.14 9.55 17.28
N LEU A 75 -1.21 8.89 16.16
CA LEU A 75 -0.10 8.64 15.25
C LEU A 75 -0.28 9.47 13.97
N ARG A 76 0.77 10.16 13.57
CA ARG A 76 0.75 10.90 12.31
C ARG A 76 0.88 9.94 11.12
N VAL A 77 -0.24 9.44 10.64
CA VAL A 77 -0.31 8.60 9.43
C VAL A 77 -0.54 9.48 8.21
N GLY A 78 0.20 9.19 7.16
CA GLY A 78 0.14 9.96 5.92
C GLY A 78 1.04 11.19 5.93
N TRP A 79 0.85 12.03 4.90
CA TRP A 79 1.73 13.15 4.56
C TRP A 79 3.19 12.70 4.46
N SER A 80 3.36 11.50 3.92
CA SER A 80 4.69 10.91 3.69
C SER A 80 5.44 11.72 2.63
N PRO A 81 6.78 11.70 2.65
CA PRO A 81 7.58 12.47 1.71
C PRO A 81 7.29 12.12 0.25
N LEU A 82 7.27 13.15 -0.61
CA LEU A 82 7.30 13.04 -2.05
C LEU A 82 8.61 13.67 -2.54
N TYR A 83 9.56 12.82 -2.94
CA TYR A 83 10.89 13.25 -3.38
C TYR A 83 10.92 13.40 -4.91
N LYS A 84 11.44 14.53 -5.42
CA LYS A 84 11.85 14.61 -6.83
C LYS A 84 13.15 13.82 -7.00
N ALA A 85 13.13 12.80 -7.83
CA ALA A 85 14.18 11.78 -7.91
C ALA A 85 15.04 11.91 -9.18
N ASP A 86 15.69 13.07 -9.37
CA ASP A 86 16.41 13.40 -10.62
C ASP A 86 17.55 12.41 -10.96
N ARG A 87 18.29 11.90 -9.95
CA ARG A 87 19.35 10.90 -10.19
C ARG A 87 18.78 9.55 -10.61
N LEU A 88 17.69 9.15 -9.97
CA LEU A 88 17.00 7.91 -10.30
C LEU A 88 16.29 8.04 -11.66
N ALA A 89 15.64 9.17 -11.95
CA ALA A 89 15.01 9.43 -13.24
C ALA A 89 15.99 9.21 -14.38
N ARG A 90 17.18 9.84 -14.30
CA ARG A 90 18.25 9.62 -15.30
C ARG A 90 18.68 8.16 -15.41
N ALA A 91 18.81 7.44 -14.30
CA ALA A 91 19.17 6.02 -14.30
C ALA A 91 18.10 5.13 -14.93
N LEU A 92 16.83 5.55 -14.93
CA LEU A 92 15.70 4.85 -15.53
C LEU A 92 15.35 5.34 -16.94
N GLY A 93 16.03 6.37 -17.46
CA GLY A 93 15.74 6.93 -18.78
C GLY A 93 14.47 7.79 -18.81
N LEU A 94 14.10 8.45 -17.70
CA LEU A 94 12.96 9.35 -17.58
C LEU A 94 13.41 10.80 -17.38
N ASP A 95 12.60 11.74 -17.87
CA ASP A 95 12.81 13.15 -17.62
C ASP A 95 12.39 13.56 -16.21
N THR A 96 11.27 13.01 -15.72
CA THR A 96 10.72 13.39 -14.43
C THR A 96 10.19 12.17 -13.66
N LEU A 97 10.75 11.95 -12.48
CA LEU A 97 10.33 10.91 -11.55
C LEU A 97 10.19 11.47 -10.14
N TYR A 98 9.10 11.11 -9.50
CA TYR A 98 8.89 11.34 -8.07
C TYR A 98 8.78 10.01 -7.33
N LEU A 99 9.26 9.99 -6.09
CA LEU A 99 9.08 8.86 -5.17
C LEU A 99 8.16 9.26 -4.02
N LYS A 100 7.04 8.59 -3.87
CA LYS A 100 6.18 8.69 -2.69
C LYS A 100 6.62 7.63 -1.68
N ASP A 101 7.28 8.05 -0.59
CA ASP A 101 7.86 7.13 0.38
C ASP A 101 6.92 6.86 1.56
N ASP A 102 6.04 5.88 1.39
CA ASP A 102 5.14 5.40 2.45
C ASP A 102 5.83 4.47 3.48
N GLY A 103 7.09 4.13 3.27
CA GLY A 103 7.96 3.52 4.27
C GLY A 103 8.22 4.40 5.49
N GLN A 104 7.91 5.70 5.41
CA GLN A 104 8.02 6.67 6.50
C GLN A 104 6.76 6.78 7.38
N ASN A 105 5.72 6.01 7.13
CA ASN A 105 4.57 5.92 8.03
C ASN A 105 4.96 5.29 9.39
N PRO A 106 4.18 5.49 10.47
CA PRO A 106 4.55 5.10 11.84
C PRO A 106 4.97 3.63 12.02
N THR A 107 4.34 2.70 11.30
CA THR A 107 4.74 1.29 11.34
C THR A 107 5.49 0.85 10.08
N SER A 108 6.06 1.83 9.37
CA SER A 108 6.95 1.67 8.23
C SER A 108 6.31 1.08 6.97
N SER A 109 5.01 1.36 6.73
CA SER A 109 4.37 0.99 5.46
C SER A 109 3.07 1.75 5.15
N LEU A 110 2.68 1.73 3.87
CA LEU A 110 1.39 2.23 3.37
C LEU A 110 0.17 1.65 4.10
N LYS A 111 0.31 0.47 4.72
CA LYS A 111 -0.80 -0.19 5.41
C LYS A 111 -1.29 0.58 6.64
N ASP A 112 -0.48 1.50 7.19
CA ASP A 112 -0.91 2.41 8.26
C ASP A 112 -2.15 3.21 7.88
N ARG A 113 -2.27 3.67 6.63
CA ARG A 113 -3.42 4.42 6.13
C ARG A 113 -4.74 3.65 6.28
N ALA A 114 -4.71 2.37 5.90
CA ALA A 114 -5.87 1.49 6.03
C ALA A 114 -6.18 1.16 7.49
N SER A 115 -5.14 0.91 8.30
CA SER A 115 -5.30 0.51 9.70
C SER A 115 -5.73 1.68 10.58
N ALA A 116 -5.25 2.89 10.34
CA ALA A 116 -5.71 4.09 11.04
C ALA A 116 -7.21 4.32 10.83
N LEU A 117 -7.69 4.21 9.58
CA LEU A 117 -9.12 4.35 9.30
C LEU A 117 -9.94 3.19 9.90
N ALA A 118 -9.44 1.95 9.83
CA ALA A 118 -10.10 0.80 10.43
C ALA A 118 -10.28 0.95 11.95
N VAL A 119 -9.28 1.49 12.63
CA VAL A 119 -9.32 1.76 14.08
C VAL A 119 -10.39 2.81 14.41
N VAL A 120 -10.48 3.90 13.64
CA VAL A 120 -11.55 4.89 13.81
C VAL A 120 -12.91 4.24 13.60
N LYS A 121 -13.08 3.47 12.54
CA LYS A 121 -14.37 2.78 12.26
C LYS A 121 -14.73 1.74 13.32
N ALA A 122 -13.74 1.04 13.90
CA ALA A 122 -13.96 0.12 15.01
C ALA A 122 -14.54 0.88 16.23
N ARG A 123 -13.94 2.02 16.58
CA ARG A 123 -14.44 2.87 17.67
C ARG A 123 -15.84 3.43 17.40
N GLU A 124 -16.11 3.87 16.17
CA GLU A 124 -17.44 4.31 15.74
C GLU A 124 -18.48 3.17 15.79
N ALA A 125 -18.05 1.92 15.61
CA ALA A 125 -18.88 0.73 15.79
C ALA A 125 -19.06 0.32 17.26
N GLY A 126 -18.42 1.02 18.20
CA GLY A 126 -18.43 0.66 19.62
C GLY A 126 -17.58 -0.57 19.95
N ALA A 127 -16.68 -1.00 19.05
CA ALA A 127 -15.81 -2.13 19.30
C ALA A 127 -14.60 -1.70 20.14
N ASP A 128 -14.24 -2.52 21.12
CA ASP A 128 -13.03 -2.43 21.93
C ASP A 128 -11.90 -3.35 21.41
N THR A 129 -12.25 -4.23 20.48
CA THR A 129 -11.37 -5.28 19.95
C THR A 129 -11.40 -5.31 18.42
N ILE A 130 -10.22 -5.37 17.82
CA ILE A 130 -10.03 -5.46 16.37
C ILE A 130 -9.10 -6.61 16.03
N ALA A 131 -9.39 -7.35 14.95
CA ALA A 131 -8.63 -8.55 14.59
C ALA A 131 -8.35 -8.67 13.09
N CYS A 132 -7.26 -9.37 12.76
CA CYS A 132 -6.97 -9.80 11.39
C CYS A 132 -6.13 -11.07 11.33
N SER A 133 -6.09 -11.70 10.14
CA SER A 133 -5.13 -12.72 9.77
C SER A 133 -4.07 -12.14 8.84
N SER A 134 -2.85 -11.96 9.33
CA SER A 134 -1.71 -11.49 8.52
C SER A 134 -0.41 -11.59 9.30
N THR A 135 0.70 -11.92 8.64
CA THR A 135 2.06 -11.86 9.19
C THR A 135 2.81 -10.59 8.80
N GLY A 136 2.32 -9.87 7.78
CA GLY A 136 3.05 -8.77 7.14
C GLY A 136 2.65 -7.36 7.62
N ASN A 137 2.80 -6.41 6.71
CA ASN A 137 2.54 -4.98 6.95
C ASN A 137 1.10 -4.68 7.41
N ALA A 138 0.12 -5.50 7.02
CA ALA A 138 -1.26 -5.36 7.47
C ALA A 138 -1.40 -5.58 8.98
N ALA A 139 -0.74 -6.62 9.51
CA ALA A 139 -0.75 -6.93 10.93
C ALA A 139 0.01 -5.89 11.76
N SER A 140 1.25 -5.53 11.35
CA SER A 140 2.05 -4.55 12.10
C SER A 140 1.39 -3.17 12.14
N SER A 141 0.79 -2.73 11.03
CA SER A 141 0.06 -1.46 11.00
C SER A 141 -1.20 -1.50 11.88
N LEU A 142 -1.92 -2.63 11.90
CA LEU A 142 -3.06 -2.78 12.79
C LEU A 142 -2.63 -2.71 14.25
N ALA A 143 -1.65 -3.52 14.64
CA ALA A 143 -1.16 -3.57 16.02
C ALA A 143 -0.71 -2.20 16.52
N GLY A 144 0.08 -1.46 15.74
CA GLY A 144 0.57 -0.13 16.12
C GLY A 144 -0.55 0.91 16.23
N ASN A 145 -1.43 1.00 15.23
CA ASN A 145 -2.53 1.97 15.26
C ASN A 145 -3.57 1.65 16.35
N ALA A 146 -3.88 0.37 16.58
CA ALA A 146 -4.80 -0.06 17.62
C ALA A 146 -4.23 0.18 19.02
N ALA A 147 -2.95 -0.12 19.25
CA ALA A 147 -2.26 0.18 20.51
C ALA A 147 -2.33 1.68 20.85
N ALA A 148 -2.03 2.54 19.87
CA ALA A 148 -2.10 3.98 20.05
C ALA A 148 -3.52 4.49 20.34
N ALA A 149 -4.54 3.78 19.89
CA ALA A 149 -5.95 4.09 20.13
C ALA A 149 -6.56 3.41 21.35
N GLY A 150 -5.81 2.55 22.05
CA GLY A 150 -6.29 1.82 23.22
C GLY A 150 -7.24 0.66 22.91
N LEU A 151 -7.19 0.10 21.69
CA LEU A 151 -7.97 -1.08 21.31
C LEU A 151 -7.19 -2.38 21.55
N SER A 152 -7.89 -3.41 22.01
CA SER A 152 -7.36 -4.77 22.05
C SER A 152 -7.19 -5.32 20.64
N THR A 153 -6.05 -6.00 20.38
CA THR A 153 -5.74 -6.49 19.04
C THR A 153 -5.44 -7.98 19.06
N TYR A 154 -6.14 -8.74 18.21
CA TYR A 154 -5.88 -10.16 17.99
C TYR A 154 -5.39 -10.39 16.57
N ILE A 155 -4.23 -11.02 16.43
CA ILE A 155 -3.60 -11.29 15.13
C ILE A 155 -3.32 -12.77 15.00
N PHE A 156 -3.90 -13.38 13.96
CA PHE A 156 -3.70 -14.78 13.63
C PHE A 156 -2.58 -14.90 12.59
N VAL A 157 -1.61 -15.75 12.86
CA VAL A 157 -0.46 -16.00 11.99
C VAL A 157 -0.21 -17.50 11.86
N PRO A 158 0.23 -18.01 10.71
CA PRO A 158 0.71 -19.40 10.61
C PRO A 158 1.91 -19.62 11.53
N SER A 159 2.06 -20.81 12.09
CA SER A 159 3.15 -21.15 13.03
C SER A 159 4.56 -20.94 12.45
N ARG A 160 4.69 -21.00 11.11
CA ARG A 160 5.93 -20.73 10.36
C ARG A 160 6.23 -19.24 10.16
N ALA A 161 5.42 -18.32 10.71
CA ALA A 161 5.63 -16.88 10.54
C ALA A 161 7.03 -16.43 11.03
N PRO A 162 7.72 -15.53 10.30
CA PRO A 162 9.05 -15.06 10.68
C PRO A 162 9.08 -14.41 12.07
N ARG A 163 9.98 -14.86 12.94
CA ARG A 163 10.08 -14.40 14.35
C ARG A 163 10.19 -12.88 14.49
N GLY A 164 10.94 -12.21 13.60
CA GLY A 164 11.09 -10.77 13.63
C GLY A 164 9.77 -10.02 13.37
N LYS A 165 8.95 -10.52 12.43
CA LYS A 165 7.62 -9.96 12.16
C LYS A 165 6.69 -10.15 13.37
N VAL A 166 6.69 -11.34 13.99
CA VAL A 166 5.90 -11.64 15.20
C VAL A 166 6.34 -10.78 16.39
N ALA A 167 7.64 -10.55 16.55
CA ALA A 167 8.16 -9.71 17.63
C ALA A 167 7.61 -8.29 17.57
N GLN A 168 7.52 -7.67 16.39
CA GLN A 168 6.94 -6.33 16.22
C GLN A 168 5.48 -6.29 16.68
N LEU A 169 4.68 -7.30 16.33
CA LEU A 169 3.27 -7.39 16.74
C LEU A 169 3.14 -7.43 18.27
N ARG A 170 3.97 -8.25 18.92
CA ARG A 170 3.97 -8.42 20.39
C ARG A 170 4.46 -7.18 21.12
N ILE A 171 5.45 -6.45 20.59
CA ILE A 171 5.92 -5.17 21.16
C ILE A 171 4.81 -4.13 21.13
N PHE A 172 3.96 -4.12 20.10
CA PHE A 172 2.77 -3.28 20.06
C PHE A 172 1.61 -3.77 20.95
N GLY A 173 1.81 -4.83 21.73
CA GLY A 173 0.81 -5.33 22.68
C GLY A 173 -0.27 -6.22 22.06
N ALA A 174 -0.16 -6.62 20.79
CA ALA A 174 -1.13 -7.52 20.17
C ALA A 174 -1.06 -8.93 20.76
N THR A 175 -2.21 -9.54 20.99
CA THR A 175 -2.32 -10.99 21.24
C THR A 175 -2.14 -11.72 19.92
N VAL A 176 -1.00 -12.40 19.77
CA VAL A 176 -0.67 -13.13 18.55
C VAL A 176 -1.01 -14.59 18.74
N ILE A 177 -1.89 -15.11 17.88
CA ILE A 177 -2.30 -16.51 17.83
C ILE A 177 -1.52 -17.21 16.72
N SER A 178 -0.60 -18.11 17.09
CA SER A 178 0.16 -18.94 16.15
C SER A 178 -0.64 -20.18 15.82
N VAL A 179 -1.08 -20.32 14.57
CA VAL A 179 -1.94 -21.40 14.11
C VAL A 179 -1.11 -22.49 13.44
N GLU A 180 -1.26 -23.71 13.90
CA GLU A 180 -0.65 -24.91 13.28
C GLU A 180 -1.48 -25.28 12.05
N GLY A 181 -1.02 -24.88 10.85
CA GLY A 181 -1.72 -25.10 9.60
C GLY A 181 -1.24 -24.20 8.48
N SER A 182 -2.01 -24.18 7.40
CA SER A 182 -1.81 -23.32 6.25
C SER A 182 -2.22 -21.85 6.53
N TYR A 183 -1.93 -20.97 5.59
CA TYR A 183 -2.47 -19.60 5.64
C TYR A 183 -4.01 -19.60 5.56
N GLU A 184 -4.59 -20.50 4.76
CA GLU A 184 -6.05 -20.61 4.65
C GLU A 184 -6.69 -21.07 5.97
N ASP A 185 -6.13 -22.08 6.63
CA ASP A 185 -6.58 -22.52 7.96
C ASP A 185 -6.51 -21.37 8.97
N THR A 186 -5.45 -20.59 8.93
CA THR A 186 -5.26 -19.40 9.78
C THR A 186 -6.33 -18.34 9.52
N PHE A 187 -6.65 -18.09 8.24
CA PHE A 187 -7.66 -17.14 7.83
C PHE A 187 -9.06 -17.56 8.26
N GLU A 188 -9.43 -18.85 8.04
CA GLU A 188 -10.74 -19.39 8.42
C GLU A 188 -10.93 -19.40 9.94
N LEU A 189 -9.90 -19.77 10.72
CA LEU A 189 -9.95 -19.68 12.17
C LEU A 189 -10.12 -18.23 12.65
N SER A 190 -9.40 -17.30 12.05
CA SER A 190 -9.53 -15.87 12.33
C SER A 190 -10.95 -15.38 12.06
N ARG A 191 -11.54 -15.78 10.93
CA ARG A 191 -12.92 -15.42 10.56
C ARG A 191 -13.92 -15.96 11.59
N ALA A 192 -13.83 -17.24 11.91
CA ALA A 192 -14.70 -17.87 12.90
C ALA A 192 -14.61 -17.22 14.29
N ALA A 193 -13.39 -16.83 14.71
CA ALA A 193 -13.17 -16.13 15.97
C ALA A 193 -13.79 -14.73 15.96
N ILE A 194 -13.57 -13.97 14.89
CA ILE A 194 -14.14 -12.63 14.69
C ILE A 194 -15.67 -12.69 14.76
N ASP A 195 -16.28 -13.61 14.02
CA ASP A 195 -17.74 -13.77 13.97
C ASP A 195 -18.31 -14.19 15.35
N ARG A 196 -17.62 -15.11 16.06
CA ARG A 196 -18.07 -15.62 17.36
C ARG A 196 -18.06 -14.57 18.46
N TRP A 197 -17.04 -13.70 18.49
CA TRP A 197 -16.86 -12.73 19.56
C TRP A 197 -17.26 -11.30 19.18
N GLY A 198 -17.72 -11.09 17.94
CA GLY A 198 -18.12 -9.79 17.45
C GLY A 198 -16.97 -8.78 17.33
N TRP A 199 -15.75 -9.26 17.13
CA TRP A 199 -14.59 -8.38 16.96
C TRP A 199 -14.67 -7.60 15.64
N TYR A 200 -14.10 -6.41 15.62
CA TYR A 200 -14.06 -5.63 14.39
C TYR A 200 -13.09 -6.26 13.38
N ASN A 201 -13.61 -6.56 12.17
CA ASN A 201 -12.86 -7.27 11.13
C ASN A 201 -12.01 -6.31 10.29
N ARG A 202 -10.66 -6.49 10.33
CA ARG A 202 -9.71 -5.70 9.55
C ARG A 202 -9.14 -6.50 8.36
N ASN A 203 -9.66 -7.66 8.04
CA ASN A 203 -9.14 -8.44 6.90
C ASN A 203 -9.33 -7.69 5.57
N ALA A 204 -8.34 -7.86 4.65
CA ALA A 204 -8.35 -7.20 3.35
C ALA A 204 -9.57 -7.62 2.52
N ALA A 205 -10.08 -6.69 1.71
CA ALA A 205 -11.24 -6.85 0.82
C ALA A 205 -12.59 -7.19 1.48
N ILE A 206 -12.63 -7.47 2.79
CA ILE A 206 -13.87 -7.64 3.55
C ILE A 206 -14.40 -6.28 4.01
N ASN A 207 -13.52 -5.50 4.62
CA ASN A 207 -13.86 -4.17 5.15
C ASN A 207 -13.68 -3.11 4.06
N PRO A 208 -14.74 -2.44 3.60
CA PRO A 208 -14.68 -1.44 2.51
C PRO A 208 -13.85 -0.20 2.88
N TYR A 209 -13.80 0.14 4.17
CA TYR A 209 -13.10 1.32 4.67
C TYR A 209 -11.58 1.24 4.52
N LEU A 210 -11.02 0.05 4.36
CA LEU A 210 -9.57 -0.11 4.14
C LEU A 210 -9.09 0.52 2.83
N SER A 211 -9.90 0.47 1.79
CA SER A 211 -9.61 1.13 0.51
C SER A 211 -9.68 2.65 0.63
N GLU A 212 -10.61 3.16 1.46
CA GLU A 212 -10.76 4.59 1.74
C GLU A 212 -9.55 5.17 2.50
N GLY A 213 -8.95 4.39 3.41
CA GLY A 213 -7.67 4.77 4.01
C GLY A 213 -6.53 4.80 2.99
N LYS A 214 -6.40 3.76 2.17
CA LYS A 214 -5.33 3.64 1.17
C LYS A 214 -5.40 4.74 0.09
N LYS A 215 -6.59 5.18 -0.30
CA LYS A 215 -6.76 6.23 -1.33
C LYS A 215 -6.04 7.53 -0.98
N THR A 216 -5.80 7.79 0.31
CA THR A 216 -5.16 9.03 0.76
C THR A 216 -3.74 9.20 0.22
N VAL A 217 -3.07 8.12 -0.19
CA VAL A 217 -1.74 8.22 -0.81
C VAL A 217 -1.78 9.03 -2.10
N THR A 218 -2.80 8.84 -2.94
CA THR A 218 -2.95 9.61 -4.19
C THR A 218 -3.51 11.00 -3.96
N LEU A 219 -4.33 11.21 -2.92
CA LEU A 219 -4.74 12.56 -2.52
C LEU A 219 -3.53 13.41 -2.15
N GLU A 220 -2.60 12.86 -1.37
CA GLU A 220 -1.35 13.52 -0.99
C GLU A 220 -0.41 13.76 -2.17
N ILE A 221 -0.24 12.77 -3.06
CA ILE A 221 0.58 12.92 -4.27
C ILE A 221 0.11 14.13 -5.06
N LEU A 222 -1.19 14.23 -5.34
CA LEU A 222 -1.75 15.32 -6.14
C LEU A 222 -1.62 16.68 -5.43
N GLU A 223 -1.84 16.74 -4.11
CA GLU A 223 -1.63 17.96 -3.34
C GLU A 223 -0.16 18.38 -3.33
N GLN A 224 0.76 17.46 -3.08
CA GLN A 224 2.21 17.73 -3.05
C GLN A 224 2.78 18.11 -4.43
N LEU A 225 2.11 17.72 -5.52
CA LEU A 225 2.38 18.16 -6.89
C LEU A 225 1.63 19.44 -7.27
N GLY A 226 1.04 20.16 -6.30
CA GLY A 226 0.28 21.39 -6.58
C GLY A 226 -0.94 21.15 -7.45
N TRP A 227 -1.59 19.98 -7.30
CA TRP A 227 -2.77 19.54 -8.05
C TRP A 227 -2.50 19.30 -9.55
N GLN A 228 -1.22 19.22 -9.94
CA GLN A 228 -0.83 18.83 -11.29
C GLN A 228 -0.76 17.31 -11.37
N ALA A 229 -1.68 16.72 -12.15
CA ALA A 229 -1.69 15.27 -12.30
C ALA A 229 -0.45 14.79 -13.07
N PRO A 230 0.33 13.83 -12.55
CA PRO A 230 1.41 13.19 -13.31
C PRO A 230 0.81 12.39 -14.48
N ASP A 231 1.64 11.91 -15.39
CA ASP A 231 1.17 11.07 -16.47
C ASP A 231 0.91 9.64 -15.99
N TYR A 232 1.77 9.15 -15.10
CA TYR A 232 1.67 7.79 -14.56
C TYR A 232 1.89 7.75 -13.06
N ILE A 233 1.18 6.81 -12.40
CA ILE A 233 1.43 6.42 -11.00
C ILE A 233 1.70 4.91 -10.96
N ALA A 234 2.89 4.51 -10.51
CA ALA A 234 3.30 3.12 -10.41
C ALA A 234 3.11 2.58 -8.99
N LEU A 235 2.55 1.37 -8.90
CA LEU A 235 2.28 0.68 -7.64
C LEU A 235 2.62 -0.80 -7.74
N SER A 236 3.19 -1.33 -6.67
CA SER A 236 3.28 -2.77 -6.47
C SER A 236 1.91 -3.35 -6.12
N VAL A 237 1.55 -4.48 -6.73
CA VAL A 237 0.21 -5.06 -6.67
C VAL A 237 0.28 -6.53 -6.23
N GLY A 238 -0.35 -6.84 -5.08
CA GLY A 238 -0.64 -8.19 -4.63
C GLY A 238 -2.14 -8.46 -4.67
N ASP A 239 -2.83 -8.23 -3.54
CA ASP A 239 -4.30 -8.38 -3.37
C ASP A 239 -5.17 -7.52 -4.32
N GLY A 240 -4.62 -6.51 -4.98
CA GLY A 240 -5.37 -5.51 -5.74
C GLY A 240 -5.94 -4.37 -4.88
N CYS A 241 -5.87 -4.46 -3.55
CA CYS A 241 -6.48 -3.46 -2.66
C CYS A 241 -5.80 -2.09 -2.70
N THR A 242 -4.48 -2.04 -2.95
CA THR A 242 -3.74 -0.77 -2.96
C THR A 242 -4.01 0.00 -4.24
N ILE A 243 -3.92 -0.65 -5.40
CA ILE A 243 -4.19 -0.01 -6.69
C ILE A 243 -5.65 0.43 -6.82
N ALA A 244 -6.59 -0.39 -6.31
CA ALA A 244 -8.01 -0.03 -6.25
C ALA A 244 -8.25 1.20 -5.37
N GLY A 245 -7.59 1.29 -4.20
CA GLY A 245 -7.66 2.46 -3.33
C GLY A 245 -7.05 3.70 -3.98
N ALA A 246 -5.87 3.56 -4.60
CA ALA A 246 -5.21 4.65 -5.33
C ALA A 246 -6.12 5.21 -6.43
N TRP A 247 -6.71 4.34 -7.25
CA TRP A 247 -7.64 4.74 -8.29
C TRP A 247 -8.89 5.41 -7.74
N LYS A 248 -9.45 4.89 -6.63
CA LYS A 248 -10.58 5.53 -5.95
C LYS A 248 -10.24 6.97 -5.54
N GLY A 249 -9.05 7.22 -4.97
CA GLY A 249 -8.61 8.55 -4.59
C GLY A 249 -8.50 9.51 -5.77
N LEU A 250 -7.97 9.04 -6.90
CA LEU A 250 -7.88 9.84 -8.13
C LEU A 250 -9.27 10.20 -8.68
N LYS A 251 -10.20 9.24 -8.71
CA LYS A 251 -11.58 9.49 -9.11
C LYS A 251 -12.30 10.45 -8.18
N ASP A 252 -12.05 10.34 -6.87
CA ASP A 252 -12.62 11.25 -5.88
C ASP A 252 -12.15 12.70 -6.09
N LEU A 253 -10.85 12.90 -6.35
CA LEU A 253 -10.29 14.23 -6.65
C LEU A 253 -10.85 14.80 -7.95
N TYR A 254 -10.93 13.99 -8.99
CA TYR A 254 -11.51 14.39 -10.26
C TYR A 254 -13.00 14.76 -10.10
N ALA A 255 -13.78 13.90 -9.43
CA ALA A 255 -15.18 14.13 -9.16
C ALA A 255 -15.41 15.33 -8.24
N ALA A 256 -14.52 15.59 -7.29
CA ALA A 256 -14.55 16.76 -6.43
C ALA A 256 -13.99 18.06 -7.08
N GLY A 257 -13.45 17.98 -8.29
CA GLY A 257 -12.97 19.15 -9.06
C GLY A 257 -11.59 19.68 -8.61
N PHE A 258 -10.76 18.83 -7.99
CA PHE A 258 -9.39 19.16 -7.61
C PHE A 258 -8.41 19.05 -8.78
N ILE A 259 -8.68 18.13 -9.69
CA ILE A 259 -7.88 17.85 -10.89
C ILE A 259 -8.80 17.78 -12.13
N ASP A 260 -8.26 18.08 -13.29
CA ASP A 260 -8.97 18.11 -14.59
C ASP A 260 -8.67 16.88 -15.46
N ARG A 261 -7.65 16.09 -15.11
CA ARG A 261 -7.31 14.84 -15.79
C ARG A 261 -6.90 13.76 -14.79
N LEU A 262 -7.09 12.51 -15.19
CA LEU A 262 -6.70 11.33 -14.41
C LEU A 262 -5.36 10.78 -14.91
N PRO A 263 -4.40 10.46 -14.01
CA PRO A 263 -3.19 9.73 -14.36
C PRO A 263 -3.51 8.31 -14.85
N ARG A 264 -2.64 7.76 -15.68
CA ARG A 264 -2.62 6.32 -15.96
C ARG A 264 -1.94 5.55 -14.83
N LEU A 265 -2.38 4.33 -14.55
CA LEU A 265 -1.75 3.48 -13.54
C LEU A 265 -0.73 2.53 -14.17
N ILE A 266 0.35 2.24 -13.44
CA ILE A 266 1.27 1.14 -13.76
C ILE A 266 1.09 0.09 -12.66
N SER A 267 0.49 -1.05 -13.01
CA SER A 267 0.37 -2.22 -12.15
C SER A 267 1.63 -3.06 -12.22
N VAL A 268 2.34 -3.19 -11.11
CA VAL A 268 3.56 -3.98 -11.06
C VAL A 268 3.36 -5.20 -10.18
N GLN A 269 3.49 -6.39 -10.77
CA GLN A 269 3.50 -7.67 -10.06
C GLN A 269 4.83 -8.39 -10.24
N ALA A 270 5.16 -9.32 -9.33
CA ALA A 270 6.32 -10.20 -9.50
C ALA A 270 5.99 -11.28 -10.55
N GLU A 271 6.92 -11.62 -11.43
CA GLU A 271 6.73 -12.65 -12.49
C GLU A 271 6.29 -14.01 -11.91
N GLY A 272 6.83 -14.37 -10.75
CA GLY A 272 6.46 -15.60 -10.04
C GLY A 272 5.08 -15.58 -9.37
N CYS A 273 4.38 -14.44 -9.36
CA CYS A 273 3.04 -14.30 -8.81
C CYS A 273 2.33 -13.06 -9.41
N CYS A 274 1.74 -13.19 -10.60
CA CYS A 274 1.16 -12.07 -11.36
C CYS A 274 -0.26 -12.34 -11.90
N PRO A 275 -1.20 -12.88 -11.09
CA PRO A 275 -2.51 -13.29 -11.58
C PRO A 275 -3.32 -12.15 -12.19
N LEU A 276 -3.25 -10.93 -11.64
CA LEU A 276 -4.00 -9.78 -12.12
C LEU A 276 -3.43 -9.23 -13.43
N ASN A 277 -2.10 -9.06 -13.51
CA ASN A 277 -1.46 -8.58 -14.73
C ASN A 277 -1.65 -9.57 -15.87
N ARG A 278 -1.58 -10.88 -15.61
CA ARG A 278 -1.86 -11.93 -16.59
C ARG A 278 -3.29 -11.82 -17.15
N ALA A 279 -4.27 -11.50 -16.29
CA ALA A 279 -5.63 -11.29 -16.73
C ALA A 279 -5.76 -10.04 -17.62
N ILE A 280 -5.03 -8.96 -17.31
CA ILE A 280 -5.01 -7.73 -18.12
C ILE A 280 -4.37 -8.01 -19.49
N GLU A 281 -3.21 -8.66 -19.51
CA GLU A 281 -2.44 -8.97 -20.73
C GLU A 281 -3.20 -9.91 -21.67
N THR A 282 -3.90 -10.90 -21.12
CA THR A 282 -4.59 -11.91 -21.91
C THR A 282 -6.04 -11.57 -22.24
N GLY A 283 -6.63 -10.60 -21.54
CA GLY A 283 -8.06 -10.28 -21.61
C GLY A 283 -8.99 -11.37 -21.05
N LYS A 284 -8.41 -12.40 -20.39
CA LYS A 284 -9.15 -13.51 -19.77
C LYS A 284 -9.46 -13.24 -18.29
N PRO A 285 -10.42 -13.95 -17.69
CA PRO A 285 -10.58 -13.94 -16.23
C PRO A 285 -9.25 -14.30 -15.53
N TRP A 286 -9.02 -13.70 -14.36
CA TRP A 286 -7.86 -14.07 -13.55
C TRP A 286 -7.98 -15.49 -13.01
N GLU A 287 -6.85 -16.16 -12.87
CA GLU A 287 -6.75 -17.52 -12.33
C GLU A 287 -5.74 -17.54 -11.18
N PRO A 288 -5.92 -18.41 -10.16
CA PRO A 288 -4.94 -18.60 -9.10
C PRO A 288 -3.55 -18.96 -9.65
N MET A 289 -2.51 -18.43 -9.01
CA MET A 289 -1.10 -18.74 -9.32
C MET A 289 -0.33 -19.14 -8.07
N ALA A 290 0.78 -19.85 -8.25
CA ALA A 290 1.75 -20.09 -7.19
C ALA A 290 2.37 -18.78 -6.71
N GLU A 291 2.80 -18.74 -5.46
CA GLU A 291 3.44 -17.59 -4.81
C GLU A 291 4.95 -17.80 -4.78
N ASN A 292 5.61 -17.61 -5.92
CA ASN A 292 7.05 -17.84 -6.09
C ASN A 292 7.79 -16.53 -6.33
N THR A 293 7.99 -15.73 -5.28
CA THR A 293 8.76 -14.48 -5.31
C THR A 293 9.27 -14.13 -3.92
N LEU A 294 10.42 -13.44 -3.84
CA LEU A 294 10.94 -12.86 -2.60
C LEU A 294 10.10 -11.67 -2.09
N ALA A 295 9.27 -11.08 -2.95
CA ALA A 295 8.44 -9.93 -2.60
C ALA A 295 7.17 -10.34 -1.82
N ASP A 296 7.35 -10.87 -0.61
CA ASP A 296 6.34 -11.48 0.28
C ASP A 296 5.03 -10.65 0.36
N SER A 297 5.11 -9.32 0.48
CA SER A 297 3.92 -8.47 0.63
C SER A 297 3.05 -8.34 -0.63
N ILE A 298 3.53 -8.80 -1.79
CA ILE A 298 2.78 -8.89 -3.06
C ILE A 298 2.70 -10.32 -3.61
N ALA A 299 3.24 -11.32 -2.89
CA ALA A 299 3.07 -12.73 -3.19
C ALA A 299 1.65 -13.16 -2.83
N VAL A 300 0.70 -12.92 -3.73
CA VAL A 300 -0.73 -13.20 -3.52
C VAL A 300 -1.28 -13.92 -4.74
N GLY A 301 -1.24 -15.23 -4.70
CA GLY A 301 -1.70 -16.09 -5.79
C GLY A 301 -3.21 -16.11 -5.98
N VAL A 302 -3.97 -15.78 -4.92
CA VAL A 302 -5.43 -15.63 -4.93
C VAL A 302 -5.79 -14.21 -4.46
N PRO A 303 -5.85 -13.22 -5.39
CA PRO A 303 -6.16 -11.83 -5.06
C PRO A 303 -7.51 -11.69 -4.36
N ARG A 304 -7.55 -10.92 -3.27
CA ARG A 304 -8.78 -10.68 -2.50
C ARG A 304 -9.63 -9.54 -3.05
N ASN A 305 -9.06 -8.66 -3.89
CA ASN A 305 -9.77 -7.53 -4.51
C ASN A 305 -9.51 -7.42 -6.03
N PRO A 306 -9.74 -8.51 -6.80
CA PRO A 306 -9.45 -8.51 -8.23
C PRO A 306 -10.38 -7.57 -9.01
N ASP A 307 -11.68 -7.54 -8.69
CA ASP A 307 -12.69 -6.79 -9.45
C ASP A 307 -12.36 -5.29 -9.49
N LYS A 308 -12.04 -4.70 -8.36
CA LYS A 308 -11.69 -3.27 -8.30
C LYS A 308 -10.32 -2.98 -8.93
N ALA A 309 -9.35 -3.90 -8.80
CA ALA A 309 -8.04 -3.73 -9.40
C ALA A 309 -8.10 -3.77 -10.93
N LEU A 310 -8.79 -4.76 -11.49
CA LEU A 310 -8.99 -4.88 -12.93
C LEU A 310 -9.83 -3.73 -13.49
N CYS A 311 -10.83 -3.25 -12.74
CA CYS A 311 -11.59 -2.06 -13.08
C CYS A 311 -10.68 -0.81 -13.12
N ALA A 312 -9.83 -0.61 -12.12
CA ALA A 312 -8.89 0.50 -12.05
C ALA A 312 -7.95 0.51 -13.26
N MET A 313 -7.43 -0.63 -13.65
CA MET A 313 -6.53 -0.75 -14.80
C MET A 313 -7.24 -0.43 -16.12
N ARG A 314 -8.47 -0.89 -16.30
CA ARG A 314 -9.27 -0.58 -17.51
C ARG A 314 -9.65 0.89 -17.58
N GLU A 315 -10.16 1.44 -16.47
CA GLU A 315 -10.62 2.84 -16.43
C GLU A 315 -9.47 3.84 -16.58
N SER A 316 -8.26 3.50 -16.12
CA SER A 316 -7.08 4.35 -16.23
C SER A 316 -6.29 4.16 -17.53
N ASP A 317 -6.71 3.29 -18.43
CA ASP A 317 -5.89 2.83 -19.57
C ASP A 317 -4.47 2.44 -19.10
N GLY A 318 -4.42 1.68 -17.99
CA GLY A 318 -3.21 1.39 -17.24
C GLY A 318 -2.28 0.40 -17.94
N VAL A 319 -1.01 0.43 -17.54
CA VAL A 319 0.05 -0.45 -18.04
C VAL A 319 0.32 -1.57 -17.02
N ALA A 320 0.29 -2.83 -17.44
CA ALA A 320 0.65 -3.98 -16.63
C ALA A 320 2.12 -4.35 -16.89
N VAL A 321 2.91 -4.52 -15.84
CA VAL A 321 4.33 -4.90 -15.93
C VAL A 321 4.64 -5.96 -14.89
N ASN A 322 5.26 -7.06 -15.32
CA ASN A 322 5.74 -8.11 -14.45
C ASN A 322 7.26 -7.99 -14.31
N VAL A 323 7.76 -8.08 -13.09
CA VAL A 323 9.19 -7.94 -12.76
C VAL A 323 9.72 -9.19 -12.09
N SER A 324 10.92 -9.60 -12.45
CA SER A 324 11.63 -10.69 -11.80
C SER A 324 12.15 -10.28 -10.41
N ASP A 325 12.47 -11.25 -9.56
CA ASP A 325 13.12 -11.00 -8.27
C ASP A 325 14.46 -10.29 -8.43
N GLY A 326 15.21 -10.58 -9.51
CA GLY A 326 16.46 -9.89 -9.84
C GLY A 326 16.26 -8.40 -10.14
N GLU A 327 15.23 -8.04 -10.91
CA GLU A 327 14.86 -6.64 -11.20
C GLU A 327 14.38 -5.91 -9.94
N ILE A 328 13.69 -6.60 -9.03
CA ILE A 328 13.29 -6.03 -7.75
C ILE A 328 14.51 -5.72 -6.87
N LEU A 329 15.46 -6.65 -6.73
CA LEU A 329 16.70 -6.44 -5.98
C LEU A 329 17.55 -5.31 -6.59
N GLU A 330 17.58 -5.20 -7.92
CA GLU A 330 18.27 -4.07 -8.58
C GLU A 330 17.58 -2.75 -8.28
N ALA A 331 16.25 -2.69 -8.29
CA ALA A 331 15.50 -1.49 -7.92
C ALA A 331 15.74 -1.08 -6.46
N MET A 332 15.89 -2.04 -5.53
CA MET A 332 16.29 -1.75 -4.14
C MET A 332 17.66 -1.07 -4.09
N ARG A 333 18.65 -1.56 -4.87
CA ARG A 333 19.98 -0.95 -4.97
C ARG A 333 19.90 0.46 -5.57
N LEU A 334 19.16 0.64 -6.66
CA LEU A 334 18.99 1.93 -7.31
C LEU A 334 18.36 2.97 -6.40
N LEU A 335 17.27 2.62 -5.70
CA LEU A 335 16.61 3.47 -4.71
C LEU A 335 17.61 3.92 -3.62
N GLY A 336 18.36 2.97 -3.05
CA GLY A 336 19.34 3.25 -2.01
C GLY A 336 20.47 4.16 -2.51
N ARG A 337 21.12 3.80 -3.65
CA ARG A 337 22.30 4.50 -4.15
C ARG A 337 22.02 5.87 -4.78
N THR A 338 20.81 6.09 -5.28
CA THR A 338 20.46 7.34 -5.95
C THR A 338 19.67 8.29 -5.09
N GLN A 339 18.85 7.80 -4.16
CA GLN A 339 17.91 8.60 -3.36
C GLN A 339 18.05 8.42 -1.84
N GLY A 340 18.83 7.45 -1.37
CA GLY A 340 18.90 7.12 0.05
C GLY A 340 17.59 6.51 0.60
N VAL A 341 16.73 5.98 -0.27
CA VAL A 341 15.48 5.34 0.11
C VAL A 341 15.67 3.84 0.15
N PHE A 342 15.40 3.24 1.30
CA PHE A 342 15.47 1.80 1.48
C PHE A 342 14.05 1.20 1.50
N GLY A 343 13.59 0.71 0.36
CA GLY A 343 12.34 -0.02 0.22
C GLY A 343 12.50 -1.52 0.45
N GLU A 344 11.51 -2.18 1.07
CA GLU A 344 11.40 -3.64 1.03
C GLU A 344 11.15 -4.13 -0.42
N PRO A 345 11.32 -5.42 -0.76
CA PRO A 345 11.10 -5.91 -2.12
C PRO A 345 9.77 -5.46 -2.73
N ALA A 346 8.67 -5.63 -2.02
CA ALA A 346 7.35 -5.17 -2.46
C ALA A 346 7.29 -3.63 -2.61
N GLY A 347 8.02 -2.89 -1.78
CA GLY A 347 8.13 -1.43 -1.86
C GLY A 347 8.94 -0.95 -3.07
N ALA A 348 9.96 -1.70 -3.47
CA ALA A 348 10.83 -1.40 -4.60
C ALA A 348 10.26 -1.88 -5.95
N ALA A 349 9.36 -2.86 -5.95
CA ALA A 349 8.80 -3.46 -7.16
C ALA A 349 8.16 -2.39 -8.09
N GLY A 350 7.46 -1.38 -7.53
CA GLY A 350 6.92 -0.28 -8.32
C GLY A 350 7.99 0.43 -9.15
N THR A 351 9.16 0.70 -8.58
CA THR A 351 10.30 1.32 -9.28
C THR A 351 10.92 0.38 -10.32
N ALA A 352 11.01 -0.93 -10.02
CA ALA A 352 11.44 -1.93 -11.00
C ALA A 352 10.51 -1.94 -12.22
N GLY A 353 9.20 -1.89 -11.98
CA GLY A 353 8.20 -1.84 -13.06
C GLY A 353 8.29 -0.56 -13.89
N VAL A 354 8.58 0.60 -13.29
CA VAL A 354 8.81 1.85 -14.02
C VAL A 354 10.02 1.69 -14.97
N LYS A 355 11.15 1.17 -14.47
CA LYS A 355 12.34 0.90 -15.28
C LYS A 355 11.99 0.01 -16.48
N LYS A 356 11.37 -1.12 -16.22
CA LYS A 356 10.99 -2.09 -17.26
C LYS A 356 9.99 -1.50 -18.26
N ALA A 357 9.03 -0.70 -17.82
CA ALA A 357 8.05 -0.04 -18.69
C ALA A 357 8.72 0.95 -19.66
N VAL A 358 9.74 1.68 -19.21
CA VAL A 358 10.56 2.57 -20.07
C VAL A 358 11.37 1.74 -21.08
N GLU A 359 12.06 0.70 -20.63
CA GLU A 359 12.88 -0.19 -21.47
C GLU A 359 12.05 -0.88 -22.56
N LEU A 360 10.81 -1.24 -22.26
CA LEU A 360 9.88 -1.85 -23.22
C LEU A 360 9.14 -0.82 -24.09
N GLY A 361 9.36 0.49 -23.90
CA GLY A 361 8.68 1.54 -24.63
C GLY A 361 7.17 1.65 -24.30
N LEU A 362 6.73 1.10 -23.17
CA LEU A 362 5.34 1.15 -22.72
C LEU A 362 4.93 2.53 -22.18
N ILE A 363 5.91 3.29 -21.70
CA ILE A 363 5.74 4.68 -21.27
C ILE A 363 6.81 5.56 -21.93
N PRO A 364 6.44 6.77 -22.42
CA PRO A 364 7.40 7.69 -23.02
C PRO A 364 8.42 8.22 -21.98
N ALA A 365 9.67 8.42 -22.41
CA ALA A 365 10.73 8.99 -21.56
C ALA A 365 10.40 10.39 -21.02
N GLY A 366 9.69 11.22 -21.79
CA GLY A 366 9.24 12.56 -21.38
C GLY A 366 8.09 12.58 -20.37
N SER A 367 7.62 11.42 -19.90
CA SER A 367 6.51 11.33 -18.96
C SER A 367 6.92 11.76 -17.55
N THR A 368 5.97 12.38 -16.84
CA THR A 368 6.04 12.58 -15.38
C THR A 368 5.49 11.36 -14.68
N VAL A 369 6.33 10.65 -13.94
CA VAL A 369 5.98 9.41 -13.24
C VAL A 369 6.10 9.59 -11.74
N VAL A 370 5.15 9.02 -10.98
CA VAL A 370 5.27 8.85 -9.52
C VAL A 370 5.36 7.36 -9.21
N SER A 371 6.42 6.92 -8.54
CA SER A 371 6.53 5.55 -8.01
C SER A 371 6.27 5.57 -6.51
N ILE A 372 5.42 4.66 -6.02
CA ILE A 372 5.11 4.55 -4.59
C ILE A 372 5.95 3.46 -3.96
N VAL A 373 6.84 3.85 -3.03
CA VAL A 373 7.58 2.94 -2.16
C VAL A 373 6.67 2.58 -0.98
N THR A 374 6.09 1.38 -1.00
CA THR A 374 5.00 1.01 -0.11
C THR A 374 5.42 0.53 1.27
N GLY A 375 6.69 0.19 1.47
CA GLY A 375 7.20 -0.27 2.76
C GLY A 375 8.71 -0.15 2.89
N ASN A 376 9.18 0.00 4.12
CA ASN A 376 10.58 0.20 4.49
C ASN A 376 11.36 -1.11 4.41
N GLY A 377 12.61 -1.05 3.93
CA GLY A 377 13.48 -2.20 3.74
C GLY A 377 13.89 -2.94 5.02
N LEU A 378 13.86 -2.27 6.17
CA LEU A 378 14.11 -2.92 7.46
C LEU A 378 13.04 -3.96 7.85
N LYS A 379 11.91 -4.00 7.13
CA LYS A 379 10.89 -5.04 7.30
C LYS A 379 11.29 -6.39 6.68
N ASP A 380 12.26 -6.36 5.75
CA ASP A 380 12.85 -7.56 5.12
C ASP A 380 14.37 -7.40 4.98
N VAL A 381 15.05 -7.54 6.11
CA VAL A 381 16.51 -7.41 6.19
C VAL A 381 17.23 -8.46 5.34
N GLN A 382 16.67 -9.66 5.18
CA GLN A 382 17.30 -10.74 4.39
C GLN A 382 17.37 -10.37 2.91
N SER A 383 16.28 -9.87 2.35
CA SER A 383 16.30 -9.37 0.97
C SER A 383 17.21 -8.13 0.83
N GLY A 384 17.28 -7.30 1.88
CA GLY A 384 18.24 -6.19 1.94
C GLY A 384 19.69 -6.66 1.85
N ILE A 385 20.08 -7.68 2.62
CA ILE A 385 21.42 -8.31 2.56
C ILE A 385 21.67 -8.91 1.17
N GLN A 386 20.70 -9.64 0.63
CA GLN A 386 20.80 -10.21 -0.72
C GLN A 386 21.00 -9.13 -1.79
N ALA A 387 20.31 -7.99 -1.66
CA ALA A 387 20.48 -6.87 -2.58
C ALA A 387 21.85 -6.17 -2.42
N ALA A 388 22.28 -5.93 -1.17
CA ALA A 388 23.48 -5.14 -0.89
C ALA A 388 24.80 -5.92 -1.03
N GLY A 389 24.79 -7.23 -0.79
CA GLY A 389 25.97 -8.07 -0.65
C GLY A 389 26.58 -7.99 0.76
N GLU A 390 27.65 -8.74 0.94
CA GLU A 390 28.38 -8.80 2.23
C GLU A 390 29.34 -7.61 2.39
N PRO A 391 29.54 -7.16 3.62
CA PRO A 391 30.53 -6.12 3.91
C PRO A 391 31.95 -6.66 3.72
N MET A 392 32.85 -5.77 3.34
CA MET A 392 34.29 -6.07 3.32
C MET A 392 34.77 -6.38 4.75
N ARG A 393 35.47 -7.50 4.92
CA ARG A 393 36.06 -7.90 6.21
C ARG A 393 37.57 -7.67 6.15
N VAL A 394 38.10 -6.89 7.09
CA VAL A 394 39.53 -6.59 7.21
C VAL A 394 39.97 -6.73 8.66
N SER A 395 41.24 -7.08 8.89
CA SER A 395 41.87 -6.94 10.21
C SER A 395 41.99 -5.46 10.61
N PRO A 396 42.09 -5.10 11.88
CA PRO A 396 42.24 -3.71 12.31
C PRO A 396 43.68 -3.21 12.06
N ASP A 397 44.08 -3.16 10.79
CA ASP A 397 45.42 -2.85 10.32
C ASP A 397 45.31 -2.20 8.93
N MET A 398 46.16 -1.19 8.66
CA MET A 398 46.12 -0.39 7.45
C MET A 398 46.58 -1.16 6.20
N ASP A 399 47.52 -2.08 6.33
CA ASP A 399 48.01 -2.86 5.20
C ASP A 399 46.92 -3.83 4.72
N ALA A 400 46.19 -4.45 5.63
CA ALA A 400 45.05 -5.28 5.32
C ALA A 400 43.92 -4.47 4.65
N LEU A 401 43.65 -3.23 5.10
CA LEU A 401 42.66 -2.35 4.50
C LEU A 401 43.06 -1.97 3.06
N LEU A 402 44.33 -1.59 2.83
CA LEU A 402 44.84 -1.22 1.51
C LEU A 402 44.79 -2.41 0.55
N ALA A 403 45.16 -3.62 1.02
CA ALA A 403 45.09 -4.84 0.23
C ALA A 403 43.62 -5.16 -0.16
N ALA A 404 42.67 -4.99 0.76
CA ALA A 404 41.27 -5.20 0.48
C ALA A 404 40.69 -4.18 -0.53
N PHE A 405 41.07 -2.91 -0.43
CA PHE A 405 40.70 -1.88 -1.41
C PHE A 405 41.24 -2.19 -2.80
N ALA A 406 42.52 -2.58 -2.87
CA ALA A 406 43.16 -2.98 -4.14
C ALA A 406 42.46 -4.18 -4.80
N ALA A 407 42.05 -5.17 -4.00
CA ALA A 407 41.34 -6.36 -4.48
C ALA A 407 39.91 -6.05 -5.03
N GLN A 408 39.30 -4.94 -4.67
CA GLN A 408 37.99 -4.51 -5.13
C GLN A 408 38.00 -3.26 -6.03
N ASP A 409 39.20 -2.83 -6.48
CA ASP A 409 39.41 -1.60 -7.28
C ASP A 409 38.78 -0.35 -6.65
N ILE A 410 38.79 -0.28 -5.30
CA ILE A 410 38.31 0.87 -4.52
C ILE A 410 39.46 1.87 -4.38
N ARG A 411 39.23 3.10 -4.79
CA ARG A 411 40.14 4.23 -4.56
C ARG A 411 39.68 4.97 -3.30
N PRO A 412 40.52 5.10 -2.28
CA PRO A 412 40.20 5.84 -1.05
C PRO A 412 40.01 7.33 -1.27
#